data_2de957c15d38e8d09a844310ca16d2ee
#
_entry.id   2de957c15d38e8d09a844310ca16d2ee
#
_cell.length_a   1.000
_cell.length_b   1.000
_cell.length_c   1.000
_cell.angle_alpha   90.00
_cell.angle_beta   90.00
_cell.angle_gamma   90.00
#
_symmetry.space_group_name_H-M   'P 1'
#
loop_
_entity.id
_entity.type
_entity.pdbx_description
1 polymer ?
#
loop_
_entity_poly.entity_id
_entity_poly.type
_entity_poly.pdbx_seq_one_letter_code
_entity_poly.pdbx_strand_id
1 'polypeptide(L)'
;DRRQRQMCIRDSYKLELLMQQAGITPAIRPVVDQANRLEEETGEPAMAIQLPDGRMVTGKTSELMGCSAAALLNALKSLAGLGGHGVHLIAQSAIQPIQTVKVQYLGSNNPRLHSDEVLIALASSANADPKAAQALRSLAQLKGCQAHCSVMLSPPDEMTYKKLGLQLTCEPQYETNKLYHK
;
A
#
# COMPACT_ATOMS: atom_id res chain seq x y z
N ASP A 1 -20.93 -8.71 5.74
CA ASP A 1 -20.18 -8.01 6.72
C ASP A 1 -19.69 -8.90 7.89
N ARG A 2 -20.56 -9.30 8.86
CA ARG A 2 -20.18 -10.27 9.91
C ARG A 2 -19.88 -11.67 9.36
N ARG A 3 -20.61 -12.09 8.31
CA ARG A 3 -20.38 -13.35 7.59
C ARG A 3 -19.08 -13.35 6.80
N GLN A 4 -18.70 -12.21 6.21
CA GLN A 4 -17.46 -12.03 5.49
C GLN A 4 -16.24 -12.06 6.42
N ARG A 5 -16.34 -11.44 7.62
CA ARG A 5 -15.35 -11.55 8.69
C ARG A 5 -15.12 -12.99 9.15
N GLN A 6 -16.21 -13.73 9.40
CA GLN A 6 -16.12 -15.13 9.82
C GLN A 6 -15.54 -16.03 8.71
N MET A 7 -15.83 -15.74 7.45
CA MET A 7 -15.24 -16.45 6.32
C MET A 7 -13.74 -16.20 6.21
N CYS A 8 -13.28 -14.93 6.28
CA CYS A 8 -11.86 -14.60 6.23
C CYS A 8 -11.06 -15.22 7.38
N ILE A 9 -11.58 -15.15 8.61
CA ILE A 9 -10.92 -15.76 9.79
C ILE A 9 -10.86 -17.29 9.65
N ARG A 10 -11.90 -17.90 9.14
CA ARG A 10 -11.97 -19.34 8.94
C ARG A 10 -11.05 -19.85 7.85
N ASP A 11 -10.89 -19.07 6.78
CA ASP A 11 -10.01 -19.40 5.67
C ASP A 11 -8.55 -19.12 6.02
N SER A 12 -8.26 -18.07 6.79
CA SER A 12 -6.94 -17.80 7.37
C SER A 12 -6.51 -18.96 8.29
N TYR A 13 -7.36 -19.39 9.20
CA TYR A 13 -7.06 -20.53 10.10
C TYR A 13 -6.78 -21.83 9.34
N LYS A 14 -7.55 -22.12 8.29
CA LYS A 14 -7.28 -23.28 7.43
C LYS A 14 -5.96 -23.17 6.69
N LEU A 15 -5.63 -21.98 6.19
CA LEU A 15 -4.36 -21.71 5.52
C LEU A 15 -3.19 -21.89 6.49
N GLU A 16 -3.27 -21.36 7.70
CA GLU A 16 -2.27 -21.54 8.74
C GLU A 16 -2.06 -23.01 9.09
N LEU A 17 -3.14 -23.77 9.21
CA LEU A 17 -3.07 -25.20 9.48
C LEU A 17 -2.37 -25.96 8.33
N LEU A 18 -2.71 -25.63 7.08
CA LEU A 18 -2.07 -26.22 5.90
C LEU A 18 -0.59 -25.82 5.80
N MET A 19 -0.25 -24.58 6.13
CA MET A 19 1.13 -24.10 6.17
C MET A 19 1.94 -24.85 7.24
N GLN A 20 1.38 -25.04 8.45
CA GLN A 20 2.03 -25.83 9.50
C GLN A 20 2.26 -27.29 9.07
N GLN A 21 1.26 -27.91 8.44
CA GLN A 21 1.37 -29.28 7.91
C GLN A 21 2.43 -29.40 6.80
N ALA A 22 2.59 -28.35 5.99
CA ALA A 22 3.59 -28.29 4.93
C ALA A 22 4.98 -27.83 5.42
N GLY A 23 5.15 -27.52 6.71
CA GLY A 23 6.38 -26.96 7.27
C GLY A 23 6.71 -25.55 6.74
N ILE A 24 5.69 -24.84 6.23
CA ILE A 24 5.81 -23.49 5.70
C ILE A 24 5.43 -22.50 6.80
N THR A 25 6.30 -21.53 7.06
CA THR A 25 6.03 -20.44 8.01
C THR A 25 5.85 -19.12 7.28
N PRO A 26 5.13 -18.13 7.84
CA PRO A 26 5.04 -16.78 7.29
C PRO A 26 6.41 -16.13 7.06
N ALA A 27 7.44 -16.52 7.83
CA ALA A 27 8.82 -16.06 7.69
C ALA A 27 9.48 -16.38 6.34
N ILE A 28 8.88 -17.27 5.52
CA ILE A 28 9.32 -17.52 4.14
C ILE A 28 9.10 -16.29 3.24
N ARG A 29 8.24 -15.35 3.65
CA ARG A 29 7.98 -14.11 2.93
C ARG A 29 8.42 -12.91 3.75
N PRO A 30 9.64 -12.39 3.54
CA PRO A 30 10.18 -11.26 4.32
C PRO A 30 9.30 -10.01 4.33
N VAL A 31 8.45 -9.82 3.31
CA VAL A 31 7.49 -8.70 3.25
C VAL A 31 6.47 -8.73 4.38
N VAL A 32 6.10 -9.92 4.88
CA VAL A 32 5.15 -10.09 5.97
C VAL A 32 5.75 -9.53 7.26
N ASP A 33 6.96 -9.97 7.60
CA ASP A 33 7.65 -9.52 8.81
C ASP A 33 7.90 -8.00 8.79
N GLN A 34 8.25 -7.46 7.62
CA GLN A 34 8.53 -6.03 7.49
C GLN A 34 7.27 -5.17 7.64
N ALA A 35 6.14 -5.58 7.08
CA ALA A 35 4.89 -4.86 7.20
C ALA A 35 4.38 -4.88 8.66
N ASN A 36 4.36 -6.07 9.27
CA ASN A 36 3.86 -6.25 10.63
C ASN A 36 4.73 -5.53 11.65
N ARG A 37 6.07 -5.60 11.50
CA ARG A 37 7.00 -4.85 12.36
C ARG A 37 6.77 -3.35 12.28
N LEU A 38 6.58 -2.80 11.07
CA LEU A 38 6.34 -1.36 10.92
C LEU A 38 4.99 -0.95 11.56
N GLU A 39 3.96 -1.78 11.48
CA GLU A 39 2.69 -1.54 12.20
C GLU A 39 2.89 -1.56 13.70
N GLU A 40 3.61 -2.56 14.24
CA GLU A 40 3.92 -2.65 15.68
C GLU A 40 4.71 -1.44 16.18
N GLU A 41 5.69 -0.97 15.41
CA GLU A 41 6.54 0.18 15.77
C GLU A 41 5.78 1.52 15.71
N THR A 42 4.83 1.66 14.80
CA THR A 42 4.18 2.96 14.53
C THR A 42 2.74 3.06 15.02
N GLY A 43 2.09 1.92 15.27
CA GLY A 43 0.66 1.86 15.60
C GLY A 43 -0.27 2.19 14.42
N GLU A 44 0.28 2.30 13.21
CA GLU A 44 -0.46 2.64 11.99
C GLU A 44 -0.37 1.50 10.97
N PRO A 45 -1.44 1.22 10.20
CA PRO A 45 -1.40 0.23 9.14
C PRO A 45 -0.19 0.42 8.23
N ALA A 46 0.46 -0.68 7.90
CA ALA A 46 1.71 -0.66 7.16
C ALA A 46 1.71 -1.64 6.00
N MET A 47 2.54 -1.37 5.02
CA MET A 47 2.74 -2.22 3.85
C MET A 47 4.22 -2.32 3.51
N ALA A 48 4.65 -3.50 3.06
CA ALA A 48 5.98 -3.74 2.53
C ALA A 48 5.92 -4.28 1.11
N ILE A 49 6.89 -3.87 0.29
CA ILE A 49 7.09 -4.35 -1.09
C ILE A 49 8.55 -4.79 -1.21
N GLN A 50 8.77 -6.00 -1.73
CA GLN A 50 10.10 -6.46 -2.09
C GLN A 50 10.37 -6.11 -3.56
N LEU A 51 11.40 -5.30 -3.79
CA LEU A 51 11.82 -4.89 -5.12
C LEU A 51 12.54 -6.02 -5.86
N PRO A 52 12.72 -5.93 -7.21
CA PRO A 52 13.38 -6.98 -8.00
C PRO A 52 14.82 -7.28 -7.57
N ASP A 53 15.50 -6.32 -6.98
CA ASP A 53 16.86 -6.47 -6.44
C ASP A 53 16.92 -7.01 -5.00
N GLY A 54 15.77 -7.37 -4.43
CA GLY A 54 15.65 -7.89 -3.07
C GLY A 54 15.51 -6.84 -1.97
N ARG A 55 15.69 -5.55 -2.26
CA ARG A 55 15.48 -4.48 -1.28
C ARG A 55 14.02 -4.42 -0.83
N MET A 56 13.83 -4.13 0.46
CA MET A 56 12.52 -3.92 1.03
C MET A 56 12.19 -2.44 1.07
N VAL A 57 10.97 -2.12 0.67
CA VAL A 57 10.41 -0.77 0.76
C VAL A 57 9.12 -0.85 1.53
N THR A 58 8.91 0.07 2.43
CA THR A 58 7.73 0.12 3.28
C THR A 58 6.99 1.44 3.14
N GLY A 59 5.72 1.43 3.52
CA GLY A 59 4.88 2.60 3.66
C GLY A 59 3.89 2.39 4.78
N LYS A 60 3.57 3.46 5.50
CA LYS A 60 2.55 3.45 6.55
C LYS A 60 1.44 4.45 6.25
N THR A 61 0.29 4.22 6.82
CA THR A 61 -0.83 5.15 6.75
C THR A 61 -0.48 6.48 7.39
N SER A 62 -0.91 7.57 6.77
CA SER A 62 -0.75 8.95 7.21
C SER A 62 -2.04 9.74 6.96
N GLU A 63 -2.07 11.01 7.32
CA GLU A 63 -3.21 11.88 7.00
C GLU A 63 -3.37 12.14 5.49
N LEU A 64 -2.31 11.99 4.72
CA LEU A 64 -2.31 12.25 3.28
C LEU A 64 -2.76 11.05 2.45
N MET A 65 -2.32 9.84 2.83
CA MET A 65 -2.55 8.64 2.03
C MET A 65 -2.50 7.36 2.86
N GLY A 66 -3.12 6.30 2.36
CA GLY A 66 -3.04 4.96 2.95
C GLY A 66 -1.66 4.33 2.78
N CYS A 67 -1.39 3.27 3.57
CA CYS A 67 -0.11 2.55 3.56
C CYS A 67 0.24 1.98 2.17
N SER A 68 -0.76 1.52 1.41
CA SER A 68 -0.60 1.04 0.04
C SER A 68 -0.07 2.12 -0.90
N ALA A 69 -0.68 3.30 -0.86
CA ALA A 69 -0.25 4.45 -1.65
C ALA A 69 1.17 4.91 -1.26
N ALA A 70 1.46 4.97 0.04
CA ALA A 70 2.77 5.34 0.55
C ALA A 70 3.87 4.34 0.13
N ALA A 71 3.60 3.03 0.28
CA ALA A 71 4.54 1.98 -0.13
C ALA A 71 4.80 2.00 -1.63
N LEU A 72 3.75 2.21 -2.44
CA LEU A 72 3.85 2.30 -3.89
C LEU A 72 4.75 3.47 -4.32
N LEU A 73 4.52 4.68 -3.79
CA LEU A 73 5.35 5.85 -4.10
C LEU A 73 6.80 5.64 -3.65
N ASN A 74 7.02 5.06 -2.47
CA ASN A 74 8.36 4.76 -1.98
C ASN A 74 9.08 3.71 -2.85
N ALA A 75 8.35 2.71 -3.34
CA ALA A 75 8.89 1.72 -4.27
C ALA A 75 9.32 2.37 -5.60
N LEU A 76 8.47 3.20 -6.18
CA LEU A 76 8.78 3.92 -7.42
C LEU A 76 9.97 4.87 -7.25
N LYS A 77 10.03 5.58 -6.11
CA LYS A 77 11.16 6.44 -5.76
C LYS A 77 12.48 5.65 -5.67
N SER A 78 12.44 4.49 -5.02
CA SER A 78 13.60 3.61 -4.87
C SER A 78 14.05 3.03 -6.21
N LEU A 79 13.12 2.54 -7.04
CA LEU A 79 13.40 1.99 -8.38
C LEU A 79 13.95 3.05 -9.33
N ALA A 80 13.51 4.28 -9.19
CA ALA A 80 14.02 5.42 -9.97
C ALA A 80 15.39 5.95 -9.48
N GLY A 81 15.98 5.36 -8.43
CA GLY A 81 17.24 5.85 -7.87
C GLY A 81 17.13 7.22 -7.18
N LEU A 82 15.92 7.63 -6.84
CA LEU A 82 15.61 8.92 -6.19
C LEU A 82 15.61 8.82 -4.67
N GLY A 83 16.26 7.81 -4.11
CA GLY A 83 16.37 7.57 -2.67
C GLY A 83 17.01 8.76 -1.96
N GLY A 84 16.43 9.14 -0.82
CA GLY A 84 16.93 10.22 0.04
C GLY A 84 15.81 10.83 0.86
N HIS A 85 16.16 11.31 2.07
CA HIS A 85 15.23 12.07 2.89
C HIS A 85 14.86 13.37 2.18
N GLY A 86 13.55 13.72 2.17
CA GLY A 86 13.06 14.97 1.62
C GLY A 86 12.74 14.98 0.12
N VAL A 87 12.91 13.87 -0.60
CA VAL A 87 12.42 13.80 -1.99
C VAL A 87 10.95 13.39 -1.98
N HIS A 88 10.09 14.33 -2.34
CA HIS A 88 8.66 14.11 -2.53
C HIS A 88 8.37 14.03 -4.04
N LEU A 89 7.74 12.95 -4.49
CA LEU A 89 7.33 12.77 -5.88
C LEU A 89 6.05 13.56 -6.21
N ILE A 90 5.24 13.83 -5.19
CA ILE A 90 4.01 14.62 -5.29
C ILE A 90 4.06 15.66 -4.19
N ALA A 91 3.89 16.92 -4.54
CA ALA A 91 3.83 18.00 -3.57
C ALA A 91 2.55 17.90 -2.72
N GLN A 92 2.63 18.22 -1.44
CA GLN A 92 1.46 18.25 -0.56
C GLN A 92 0.36 19.18 -1.11
N SER A 93 0.75 20.29 -1.72
CA SER A 93 -0.17 21.23 -2.39
C SER A 93 -0.95 20.60 -3.56
N ALA A 94 -0.47 19.51 -4.14
CA ALA A 94 -1.19 18.76 -5.16
C ALA A 94 -2.13 17.69 -4.56
N ILE A 95 -1.86 17.23 -3.34
CA ILE A 95 -2.68 16.23 -2.63
C ILE A 95 -3.94 16.87 -2.04
N GLN A 96 -3.82 18.02 -1.40
CA GLN A 96 -4.93 18.70 -0.72
C GLN A 96 -6.16 18.96 -1.60
N PRO A 97 -6.04 19.44 -2.85
CA PRO A 97 -7.20 19.58 -3.74
C PRO A 97 -7.91 18.27 -4.03
N ILE A 98 -7.17 17.15 -4.15
CA ILE A 98 -7.76 15.82 -4.34
C ILE A 98 -8.56 15.40 -3.12
N GLN A 99 -8.02 15.61 -1.91
CA GLN A 99 -8.74 15.35 -0.66
C GLN A 99 -10.01 16.18 -0.55
N THR A 100 -9.94 17.45 -0.95
CA THR A 100 -11.11 18.36 -0.99
C THR A 100 -12.20 17.81 -1.92
N VAL A 101 -11.83 17.39 -3.12
CA VAL A 101 -12.79 16.79 -4.07
C VAL A 101 -13.40 15.51 -3.48
N LYS A 102 -12.59 14.63 -2.92
CA LYS A 102 -13.08 13.39 -2.30
C LYS A 102 -14.12 13.63 -1.21
N VAL A 103 -13.81 14.54 -0.30
CA VAL A 103 -14.64 14.73 0.90
C VAL A 103 -15.81 15.66 0.62
N GLN A 104 -15.56 16.84 0.02
CA GLN A 104 -16.59 17.87 -0.10
C GLN A 104 -17.54 17.64 -1.28
N TYR A 105 -17.04 17.11 -2.40
CA TYR A 105 -17.85 16.96 -3.61
C TYR A 105 -18.32 15.52 -3.84
N LEU A 106 -17.51 14.52 -3.48
CA LEU A 106 -17.87 13.10 -3.67
C LEU A 106 -18.41 12.43 -2.40
N GLY A 107 -18.43 13.14 -1.27
CA GLY A 107 -19.00 12.66 -0.01
C GLY A 107 -18.23 11.49 0.62
N SER A 108 -16.95 11.32 0.30
CA SER A 108 -16.12 10.30 0.93
C SER A 108 -15.84 10.67 2.38
N ASN A 109 -15.99 9.71 3.29
CA ASN A 109 -15.55 9.89 4.68
C ASN A 109 -14.02 9.71 4.84
N ASN A 110 -13.33 9.19 3.82
CA ASN A 110 -11.90 8.95 3.82
C ASN A 110 -11.17 10.02 3.00
N PRO A 111 -10.46 10.98 3.63
CA PRO A 111 -9.67 11.99 2.91
C PRO A 111 -8.38 11.41 2.31
N ARG A 112 -7.87 10.29 2.82
CA ARG A 112 -6.59 9.69 2.41
C ARG A 112 -6.65 9.24 0.96
N LEU A 113 -5.57 9.48 0.22
CA LEU A 113 -5.47 9.01 -1.16
C LEU A 113 -5.25 7.50 -1.21
N HIS A 114 -5.94 6.85 -2.13
CA HIS A 114 -5.74 5.47 -2.53
C HIS A 114 -4.61 5.34 -3.55
N SER A 115 -4.17 4.13 -3.83
CA SER A 115 -3.05 3.84 -4.73
C SER A 115 -3.28 4.34 -6.16
N ASP A 116 -4.47 4.23 -6.70
CA ASP A 116 -4.84 4.74 -8.01
C ASP A 116 -4.83 6.27 -8.06
N GLU A 117 -5.32 6.93 -7.01
CA GLU A 117 -5.35 8.39 -6.89
C GLU A 117 -3.92 8.97 -6.83
N VAL A 118 -3.00 8.34 -6.09
CA VAL A 118 -1.60 8.80 -6.07
C VAL A 118 -0.89 8.57 -7.40
N LEU A 119 -1.24 7.53 -8.15
CA LEU A 119 -0.69 7.33 -9.50
C LEU A 119 -1.17 8.40 -10.48
N ILE A 120 -2.43 8.82 -10.40
CA ILE A 120 -2.98 9.93 -11.19
C ILE A 120 -2.28 11.25 -10.81
N ALA A 121 -2.11 11.51 -9.52
CA ALA A 121 -1.41 12.70 -9.04
C ALA A 121 0.07 12.70 -9.48
N LEU A 122 0.74 11.55 -9.43
CA LEU A 122 2.11 11.39 -9.93
C LEU A 122 2.20 11.62 -11.43
N ALA A 123 1.28 11.07 -12.21
CA ALA A 123 1.22 11.28 -13.66
C ALA A 123 1.00 12.76 -14.02
N SER A 124 0.15 13.45 -13.28
CA SER A 124 -0.05 14.89 -13.44
C SER A 124 1.22 15.69 -13.10
N SER A 125 1.92 15.32 -12.03
CA SER A 125 3.19 15.94 -11.63
C SER A 125 4.32 15.69 -12.62
N ALA A 126 4.31 14.56 -13.32
CA ALA A 126 5.34 14.14 -14.27
C ALA A 126 5.49 15.10 -15.47
N ASN A 127 4.47 15.90 -15.76
CA ASN A 127 4.54 16.89 -16.83
C ASN A 127 5.49 18.06 -16.52
N ALA A 128 5.69 18.37 -15.24
CA ALA A 128 6.51 19.51 -14.80
C ALA A 128 7.75 19.07 -14.01
N ASP A 129 7.76 17.84 -13.47
CA ASP A 129 8.84 17.32 -12.64
C ASP A 129 9.49 16.08 -13.29
N PRO A 130 10.74 16.19 -13.76
CA PRO A 130 11.49 15.05 -14.31
C PRO A 130 11.65 13.87 -13.34
N LYS A 131 11.70 14.12 -12.03
CA LYS A 131 11.79 13.06 -11.00
C LYS A 131 10.49 12.28 -10.93
N ALA A 132 9.34 12.95 -10.95
CA ALA A 132 8.04 12.31 -11.02
C ALA A 132 7.89 11.49 -12.31
N ALA A 133 8.34 12.02 -13.44
CA ALA A 133 8.35 11.30 -14.72
C ALA A 133 9.24 10.06 -14.68
N GLN A 134 10.41 10.13 -14.06
CA GLN A 134 11.32 9.00 -13.89
C GLN A 134 10.71 7.92 -12.98
N ALA A 135 10.11 8.30 -11.85
CA ALA A 135 9.40 7.40 -10.96
C ALA A 135 8.23 6.71 -11.66
N LEU A 136 7.44 7.43 -12.44
CA LEU A 136 6.31 6.88 -13.19
C LEU A 136 6.76 5.80 -14.19
N ARG A 137 7.87 6.00 -14.88
CA ARG A 137 8.45 5.00 -15.80
C ARG A 137 8.86 3.70 -15.09
N SER A 138 9.12 3.74 -13.79
CA SER A 138 9.51 2.56 -13.00
C SER A 138 8.33 1.63 -12.66
N LEU A 139 7.08 2.01 -12.96
CA LEU A 139 5.89 1.18 -12.70
C LEU A 139 5.99 -0.23 -13.27
N ALA A 140 6.54 -0.37 -14.47
CA ALA A 140 6.67 -1.67 -15.14
C ALA A 140 7.57 -2.66 -14.37
N GLN A 141 8.48 -2.16 -13.53
CA GLN A 141 9.41 -2.98 -12.74
C GLN A 141 8.73 -3.61 -11.51
N LEU A 142 7.53 -3.18 -11.15
CA LEU A 142 6.77 -3.74 -10.03
C LEU A 142 6.13 -5.09 -10.35
N LYS A 143 6.02 -5.45 -11.62
CA LYS A 143 5.41 -6.72 -12.03
C LYS A 143 6.18 -7.91 -11.44
N GLY A 144 5.46 -8.77 -10.71
CA GLY A 144 6.02 -9.94 -10.04
C GLY A 144 6.62 -9.67 -8.66
N CYS A 145 6.74 -8.40 -8.23
CA CYS A 145 7.17 -8.07 -6.89
C CYS A 145 6.20 -8.58 -5.84
N GLN A 146 6.73 -9.02 -4.71
CA GLN A 146 5.92 -9.41 -3.56
C GLN A 146 5.52 -8.19 -2.74
N ALA A 147 4.28 -8.19 -2.25
CA ALA A 147 3.75 -7.16 -1.38
C ALA A 147 2.91 -7.76 -0.26
N HIS A 148 2.97 -7.17 0.92
CA HIS A 148 2.12 -7.55 2.04
C HIS A 148 1.65 -6.32 2.80
N CYS A 149 0.38 -6.33 3.20
CA CYS A 149 -0.24 -5.31 4.01
C CYS A 149 -0.66 -5.88 5.37
N SER A 150 -0.39 -5.17 6.44
CA SER A 150 -0.76 -5.55 7.81
C SER A 150 -2.27 -5.47 8.10
N VAL A 151 -3.05 -4.93 7.17
CA VAL A 151 -4.52 -4.87 7.24
C VAL A 151 -5.13 -5.22 5.89
N MET A 152 -6.42 -5.52 5.87
CA MET A 152 -7.17 -5.70 4.62
C MET A 152 -7.23 -4.38 3.85
N LEU A 153 -6.85 -4.43 2.57
CA LEU A 153 -6.92 -3.28 1.70
C LEU A 153 -8.34 -2.98 1.22
N SER A 154 -8.55 -1.72 0.88
CA SER A 154 -9.75 -1.29 0.17
C SER A 154 -9.79 -1.88 -1.24
N PRO A 155 -10.99 -2.08 -1.85
CA PRO A 155 -11.09 -2.62 -3.20
C PRO A 155 -10.29 -1.83 -4.27
N PRO A 156 -10.25 -0.48 -4.26
CA PRO A 156 -9.42 0.28 -5.20
C PRO A 156 -7.93 -0.03 -5.08
N ASP A 157 -7.42 -0.12 -3.85
CA ASP A 157 -6.02 -0.43 -3.59
C ASP A 157 -5.66 -1.84 -4.03
N GLU A 158 -6.48 -2.83 -3.64
CA GLU A 158 -6.28 -4.23 -4.05
C GLU A 158 -6.27 -4.39 -5.57
N MET A 159 -7.22 -3.73 -6.25
CA MET A 159 -7.31 -3.79 -7.71
C MET A 159 -6.10 -3.14 -8.39
N THR A 160 -5.61 -2.02 -7.87
CA THR A 160 -4.43 -1.34 -8.41
C THR A 160 -3.20 -2.23 -8.32
N TYR A 161 -2.95 -2.85 -7.18
CA TYR A 161 -1.83 -3.77 -7.00
C TYR A 161 -1.93 -4.99 -7.92
N LYS A 162 -3.11 -5.58 -8.06
CA LYS A 162 -3.35 -6.69 -9.02
C LYS A 162 -3.09 -6.28 -10.45
N LYS A 163 -3.55 -5.11 -10.88
CA LYS A 163 -3.35 -4.60 -12.25
C LYS A 163 -1.87 -4.29 -12.53
N LEU A 164 -1.12 -3.83 -11.54
CA LEU A 164 0.32 -3.64 -11.63
C LEU A 164 1.10 -4.97 -11.61
N GLY A 165 0.43 -6.09 -11.35
CA GLY A 165 1.02 -7.43 -11.36
C GLY A 165 1.82 -7.79 -10.13
N LEU A 166 1.60 -7.11 -8.98
CA LEU A 166 2.22 -7.48 -7.72
C LEU A 166 1.52 -8.71 -7.12
N GLN A 167 2.30 -9.53 -6.41
CA GLN A 167 1.83 -10.67 -5.63
C GLN A 167 1.46 -10.18 -4.23
N LEU A 168 0.21 -9.75 -4.09
CA LEU A 168 -0.32 -9.13 -2.88
C LEU A 168 -0.90 -10.15 -1.92
N THR A 169 -0.58 -10.00 -0.62
CA THR A 169 -1.31 -10.60 0.50
C THR A 169 -1.60 -9.56 1.57
N CYS A 170 -2.59 -9.82 2.41
CA CYS A 170 -2.98 -8.95 3.51
C CYS A 170 -3.25 -9.78 4.75
N GLU A 171 -3.03 -9.20 5.94
CA GLU A 171 -3.55 -9.76 7.18
C GLU A 171 -5.09 -9.70 7.19
N PRO A 172 -5.78 -10.70 7.76
CA PRO A 172 -7.23 -10.75 7.78
C PRO A 172 -7.84 -9.87 8.88
N GLN A 173 -7.34 -8.66 9.02
CA GLN A 173 -7.82 -7.66 9.97
C GLN A 173 -8.14 -6.35 9.26
N TYR A 174 -9.17 -5.66 9.73
CA TYR A 174 -9.53 -4.34 9.21
C TYR A 174 -8.76 -3.25 9.95
N GLU A 175 -8.50 -2.16 9.26
CA GLU A 175 -8.04 -0.94 9.90
C GLU A 175 -9.05 -0.51 10.98
N THR A 176 -8.59 -0.49 12.24
CA THR A 176 -9.45 -0.17 13.40
C THR A 176 -9.66 1.32 13.61
N ASN A 177 -9.14 2.16 12.72
CA ASN A 177 -9.19 3.60 12.88
C ASN A 177 -10.64 4.11 12.81
N LYS A 178 -11.10 4.62 13.94
CA LYS A 178 -12.47 5.06 14.23
C LYS A 178 -13.02 6.17 13.32
N LEU A 179 -12.21 6.68 12.37
CA LEU A 179 -12.58 7.77 11.47
C LEU A 179 -13.56 7.35 10.35
N TYR A 180 -13.72 6.05 10.07
CA TYR A 180 -14.49 5.58 8.92
C TYR A 180 -15.79 4.84 9.29
N HIS A 181 -16.09 4.69 10.58
CA HIS A 181 -17.27 3.98 11.07
C HIS A 181 -18.20 4.91 11.86
N LYS A 182 -18.61 6.02 11.26
CA LYS A 182 -19.78 6.78 11.71
C LYS A 182 -20.84 6.77 10.65
#